data_982b03ba1a13b2f4b27cfc2bebb6d8d6
#
_entry.id   982b03ba1a13b2f4b27cfc2bebb6d8d6
#
_cell.length_a   1.000
_cell.length_b   1.000
_cell.length_c   1.000
_cell.angle_alpha   90.00
_cell.angle_beta   90.00
_cell.angle_gamma   90.00
#
_symmetry.space_group_name_H-M   'P 1'
#
loop_
_entity.id
_entity.type
_entity.pdbx_description
1 polymer ?
#
loop_
_entity_poly.entity_id
_entity_poly.type
_entity_poly.pdbx_seq_one_letter_code
_entity_poly.pdbx_strand_id
1 'polypeptide(L)'
;VVTSVVLKMDQTVWLNFAMEVAVIEGDVITVSAERALVEKNETSKKVTMGKELIDALPVRDVTELYSLQSGVVKVESRQHGIPDHAERGLVEMHVRGGRSGEVAYMIDGMYIRNPIFGGIGSGTRLNLLAIKEFDWQPGGFNAEYGDAMSAVSNWHTASGSNEFKYRMSYKTSLVGAVLGNPYDELRGYNDYNLGFGGKIPILNLYYWFSGEQTTQASYSVYEFDDIVYDFNTSPWKFSDAGLIVENVDGDPLNTKNKNNLVQPWDTESGFRGFGFSDTEDYFLKLTFSPMSQIKLDFSYWAVENHLKTFNPTYLFWNDGQGELFRDTERMALSINHTLSSKSFYTLRASKFTQDQFQGVRWKDSDS
;
A
#
# COMPACT_ATOMS: atom_id res chain seq x y z
N VAL A 1 -37.25 -20.45 -8.34
CA VAL A 1 -36.49 -20.00 -7.16
C VAL A 1 -35.19 -19.43 -7.65
N VAL A 2 -34.94 -18.13 -7.39
CA VAL A 2 -33.63 -17.51 -7.66
C VAL A 2 -32.71 -17.88 -6.52
N THR A 3 -31.68 -18.65 -6.78
CA THR A 3 -30.82 -19.22 -5.74
C THR A 3 -29.61 -18.37 -5.38
N SER A 4 -29.15 -17.47 -6.27
CA SER A 4 -28.10 -16.53 -5.92
C SER A 4 -28.15 -15.29 -6.83
N VAL A 5 -28.08 -14.11 -6.24
CA VAL A 5 -27.88 -12.84 -6.94
C VAL A 5 -26.61 -12.24 -6.37
N VAL A 6 -25.61 -12.02 -7.22
CA VAL A 6 -24.37 -11.35 -6.83
C VAL A 6 -24.56 -9.85 -7.07
N LEU A 7 -24.58 -9.09 -5.99
CA LEU A 7 -24.58 -7.62 -6.03
C LEU A 7 -23.14 -7.13 -5.80
N LYS A 8 -22.65 -6.32 -6.73
CA LYS A 8 -21.42 -5.55 -6.55
C LYS A 8 -21.72 -4.18 -5.97
N MET A 9 -20.75 -3.60 -5.29
CA MET A 9 -20.90 -2.24 -4.74
C MET A 9 -21.06 -1.23 -5.90
N ASP A 10 -21.90 -0.24 -5.70
CA ASP A 10 -22.25 0.81 -6.67
C ASP A 10 -22.85 0.31 -8.00
N GLN A 11 -23.40 -0.90 -8.01
CA GLN A 11 -24.08 -1.46 -9.17
C GLN A 11 -25.56 -1.74 -8.86
N THR A 12 -26.47 -1.23 -9.72
CA THR A 12 -27.89 -1.54 -9.66
C THR A 12 -28.18 -2.72 -10.59
N VAL A 13 -28.67 -3.81 -10.03
CA VAL A 13 -29.10 -4.98 -10.80
C VAL A 13 -30.62 -4.98 -10.91
N TRP A 14 -31.14 -4.92 -12.14
CA TRP A 14 -32.56 -5.03 -12.43
C TRP A 14 -32.91 -6.49 -12.68
N LEU A 15 -33.77 -7.05 -11.80
CA LEU A 15 -34.26 -8.43 -11.92
C LEU A 15 -35.73 -8.39 -12.30
N ASN A 16 -36.04 -8.79 -13.50
CA ASN A 16 -37.42 -8.94 -13.97
C ASN A 16 -37.83 -10.39 -13.86
N PHE A 17 -38.84 -10.68 -13.05
CA PHE A 17 -39.40 -11.99 -12.90
C PHE A 17 -40.72 -12.07 -13.68
N ALA A 18 -40.79 -12.95 -14.67
CA ALA A 18 -42.05 -13.37 -15.25
C ALA A 18 -42.55 -14.56 -14.43
N MET A 19 -43.61 -14.37 -13.68
CA MET A 19 -44.29 -15.45 -12.97
C MET A 19 -45.49 -15.94 -13.81
N GLU A 20 -45.41 -17.17 -14.28
CA GLU A 20 -46.56 -17.90 -14.78
C GLU A 20 -47.30 -18.57 -13.63
N VAL A 21 -48.60 -18.45 -13.59
CA VAL A 21 -49.44 -19.15 -12.63
C VAL A 21 -49.54 -20.60 -13.11
N ALA A 22 -48.63 -21.43 -12.66
CA ALA A 22 -48.70 -22.87 -12.87
C ALA A 22 -48.77 -23.59 -11.52
N VAL A 23 -49.88 -24.21 -11.27
CA VAL A 23 -49.97 -25.25 -10.24
C VAL A 23 -49.36 -26.49 -10.84
N ILE A 24 -48.09 -26.76 -10.56
CA ILE A 24 -47.43 -27.99 -10.92
C ILE A 24 -46.56 -28.45 -9.74
N GLU A 25 -46.90 -29.59 -9.21
CA GLU A 25 -45.96 -30.43 -8.49
C GLU A 25 -44.85 -30.85 -9.47
N GLY A 26 -43.68 -30.31 -9.35
CA GLY A 26 -42.58 -30.62 -10.25
C GLY A 26 -41.25 -29.96 -9.87
N ASP A 27 -40.20 -30.61 -10.18
CA ASP A 27 -38.80 -30.40 -9.89
C ASP A 27 -38.30 -28.94 -9.75
N VAL A 28 -37.35 -28.77 -8.86
CA VAL A 28 -36.65 -27.53 -8.61
C VAL A 28 -36.00 -27.01 -9.93
N ILE A 29 -36.57 -25.97 -10.53
CA ILE A 29 -35.97 -25.31 -11.67
C ILE A 29 -34.88 -24.37 -11.14
N THR A 30 -33.64 -24.74 -11.36
CA THR A 30 -32.48 -23.88 -11.12
C THR A 30 -32.32 -22.91 -12.30
N VAL A 31 -32.69 -21.66 -12.11
CA VAL A 31 -32.39 -20.61 -13.10
C VAL A 31 -31.01 -20.06 -12.78
N SER A 32 -29.99 -20.46 -13.55
CA SER A 32 -28.71 -19.78 -13.57
C SER A 32 -28.82 -18.58 -14.53
N ALA A 33 -28.70 -17.38 -14.01
CA ALA A 33 -28.54 -16.20 -14.88
C ALA A 33 -27.09 -16.19 -15.39
N GLU A 34 -26.89 -16.57 -16.64
CA GLU A 34 -25.63 -16.29 -17.32
C GLU A 34 -25.50 -14.77 -17.46
N ARG A 35 -24.37 -14.25 -16.99
CA ARG A 35 -24.03 -12.85 -17.12
C ARG A 35 -23.96 -12.49 -18.60
N ALA A 36 -24.71 -11.48 -19.05
CA ALA A 36 -24.58 -10.99 -20.40
C ALA A 36 -23.13 -10.53 -20.63
N LEU A 37 -22.46 -11.08 -21.62
CA LEU A 37 -21.09 -10.76 -22.04
C LEU A 37 -20.92 -9.27 -22.41
N VAL A 38 -22.02 -8.57 -22.71
CA VAL A 38 -22.06 -7.16 -23.08
C VAL A 38 -23.18 -6.49 -22.29
N GLU A 39 -22.82 -5.64 -21.33
CA GLU A 39 -23.77 -4.76 -20.65
C GLU A 39 -24.09 -3.57 -21.57
N LYS A 40 -25.27 -3.55 -22.18
CA LYS A 40 -25.67 -2.59 -23.22
C LYS A 40 -25.68 -1.11 -22.78
N ASN A 41 -25.63 -0.85 -21.48
CA ASN A 41 -25.72 0.50 -20.90
C ASN A 41 -24.39 0.98 -20.29
N GLU A 42 -23.34 0.17 -20.30
CA GLU A 42 -22.01 0.60 -19.85
C GLU A 42 -21.15 1.02 -21.06
N THR A 43 -20.86 2.30 -21.13
CA THR A 43 -19.94 2.85 -22.16
C THR A 43 -18.47 2.74 -21.75
N SER A 44 -18.21 2.37 -20.49
CA SER A 44 -16.87 2.27 -19.89
C SER A 44 -16.43 0.82 -19.70
N LYS A 45 -15.16 0.56 -19.94
CA LYS A 45 -14.57 -0.73 -19.58
C LYS A 45 -14.22 -0.70 -18.08
N LYS A 46 -15.12 -1.21 -17.24
CA LYS A 46 -14.87 -1.39 -15.80
C LYS A 46 -14.37 -2.82 -15.54
N VAL A 47 -13.24 -2.94 -14.84
CA VAL A 47 -12.71 -4.21 -14.34
C VAL A 47 -12.91 -4.23 -12.84
N THR A 48 -13.63 -5.22 -12.34
CA THR A 48 -13.85 -5.41 -10.91
C THR A 48 -13.18 -6.70 -10.46
N MET A 49 -12.29 -6.60 -9.48
CA MET A 49 -11.63 -7.74 -8.85
C MET A 49 -12.15 -7.90 -7.42
N GLY A 50 -12.83 -9.01 -7.17
CA GLY A 50 -13.31 -9.37 -5.82
C GLY A 50 -12.19 -9.95 -4.97
N LYS A 51 -12.45 -10.05 -3.67
CA LYS A 51 -11.50 -10.52 -2.65
C LYS A 51 -10.86 -11.87 -2.98
N GLU A 52 -11.64 -12.82 -3.47
CA GLU A 52 -11.14 -14.15 -3.83
C GLU A 52 -10.06 -14.10 -4.91
N LEU A 53 -10.26 -13.24 -5.92
CA LEU A 53 -9.27 -13.05 -6.98
C LEU A 53 -8.02 -12.34 -6.44
N ILE A 54 -8.20 -11.27 -5.65
CA ILE A 54 -7.09 -10.52 -5.03
C ILE A 54 -6.22 -11.45 -4.18
N ASP A 55 -6.84 -12.31 -3.39
CA ASP A 55 -6.15 -13.28 -2.53
C ASP A 55 -5.41 -14.39 -3.29
N ALA A 56 -5.84 -14.70 -4.51
CA ALA A 56 -5.18 -15.68 -5.37
C ALA A 56 -3.99 -15.09 -6.14
N LEU A 57 -3.87 -13.77 -6.22
CA LEU A 57 -2.79 -13.09 -6.93
C LEU A 57 -1.53 -13.01 -6.05
N PRO A 58 -0.33 -13.14 -6.63
CA PRO A 58 0.94 -13.01 -5.91
C PRO A 58 1.33 -11.55 -5.70
N VAL A 59 0.41 -10.75 -5.18
CA VAL A 59 0.60 -9.32 -4.91
C VAL A 59 0.91 -9.07 -3.44
N ARG A 60 1.76 -8.10 -3.16
CA ARG A 60 2.16 -7.71 -1.81
C ARG A 60 1.32 -6.56 -1.28
N ASP A 61 0.96 -5.64 -2.15
CA ASP A 61 0.16 -4.47 -1.81
C ASP A 61 -0.79 -4.08 -2.95
N VAL A 62 -1.67 -3.14 -2.67
CA VAL A 62 -2.68 -2.66 -3.62
C VAL A 62 -2.09 -2.00 -4.86
N THR A 63 -0.87 -1.45 -4.76
CA THR A 63 -0.25 -0.76 -5.90
C THR A 63 0.18 -1.75 -6.98
N GLU A 64 0.46 -3.00 -6.60
CA GLU A 64 0.79 -4.06 -7.54
C GLU A 64 -0.44 -4.51 -8.37
N LEU A 65 -1.66 -4.35 -7.84
CA LEU A 65 -2.89 -4.64 -8.57
C LEU A 65 -3.03 -3.79 -9.84
N TYR A 66 -2.52 -2.57 -9.83
CA TYR A 66 -2.53 -1.71 -11.01
C TYR A 66 -1.61 -2.21 -12.11
N SER A 67 -0.43 -2.72 -11.75
CA SER A 67 0.54 -3.24 -12.75
C SER A 67 0.03 -4.45 -13.50
N LEU A 68 -0.96 -5.16 -12.94
CA LEU A 68 -1.64 -6.28 -13.61
C LEU A 68 -2.70 -5.82 -14.62
N GLN A 69 -3.02 -4.51 -14.64
CA GLN A 69 -4.05 -3.99 -15.53
C GLN A 69 -3.48 -3.67 -16.91
N SER A 70 -4.26 -4.00 -17.94
CA SER A 70 -3.88 -3.69 -19.33
C SER A 70 -3.76 -2.18 -19.57
N GLY A 71 -2.63 -1.75 -20.13
CA GLY A 71 -2.35 -0.36 -20.45
C GLY A 71 -1.83 0.48 -19.27
N VAL A 72 -1.47 -0.17 -18.16
CA VAL A 72 -0.77 0.46 -17.04
C VAL A 72 0.72 0.17 -17.12
N VAL A 73 1.53 1.21 -16.99
CA VAL A 73 2.99 1.13 -16.89
C VAL A 73 3.39 1.73 -15.56
N LYS A 74 3.93 0.88 -14.67
CA LYS A 74 4.58 1.33 -13.43
C LYS A 74 6.05 1.58 -13.74
N VAL A 75 6.51 2.79 -13.45
CA VAL A 75 7.91 3.19 -13.64
C VAL A 75 8.61 3.17 -12.30
N GLU A 76 9.69 2.42 -12.21
CA GLU A 76 10.59 2.47 -11.07
C GLU A 76 11.56 3.63 -11.28
N SER A 77 11.43 4.68 -10.48
CA SER A 77 12.10 5.96 -10.66
C SER A 77 13.63 5.89 -10.74
N ARG A 78 14.25 4.85 -10.19
CA ARG A 78 15.71 4.63 -10.23
C ARG A 78 16.26 4.28 -11.61
N GLN A 79 15.44 3.76 -12.51
CA GLN A 79 15.90 3.30 -13.82
C GLN A 79 16.05 4.42 -14.86
N HIS A 80 15.44 5.58 -14.64
CA HIS A 80 15.34 6.62 -15.67
C HIS A 80 15.94 7.97 -15.27
N GLY A 81 16.69 8.04 -14.17
CA GLY A 81 17.32 9.29 -13.73
C GLY A 81 16.31 10.40 -13.39
N ILE A 82 15.03 10.06 -13.24
CA ILE A 82 14.02 10.97 -12.73
C ILE A 82 14.14 10.95 -11.21
N PRO A 83 14.73 11.98 -10.60
CA PRO A 83 14.75 12.07 -9.16
C PRO A 83 13.31 12.13 -8.68
N ASP A 84 13.00 11.58 -7.53
CA ASP A 84 11.96 12.04 -6.68
C ASP A 84 10.69 11.21 -6.48
N HIS A 85 10.20 10.36 -7.38
CA HIS A 85 8.97 9.65 -7.05
C HIS A 85 9.16 8.70 -5.86
N ALA A 86 10.26 7.95 -5.83
CA ALA A 86 10.57 7.07 -4.70
C ALA A 86 10.97 7.86 -3.44
N GLU A 87 11.74 8.95 -3.59
CA GLU A 87 12.12 9.84 -2.49
C GLU A 87 10.91 10.57 -1.92
N ARG A 88 9.92 10.89 -2.76
CA ARG A 88 8.62 11.41 -2.33
C ARG A 88 7.68 10.33 -1.83
N GLY A 89 8.09 9.05 -1.87
CA GLY A 89 7.27 7.90 -1.52
C GLY A 89 6.04 7.74 -2.40
N LEU A 90 6.13 8.17 -3.67
CA LEU A 90 5.09 8.03 -4.67
C LEU A 90 5.40 6.86 -5.60
N VAL A 91 4.36 6.28 -6.14
CA VAL A 91 4.43 5.31 -7.23
C VAL A 91 4.10 6.02 -8.53
N GLU A 92 5.04 6.01 -9.47
CA GLU A 92 4.80 6.57 -10.79
C GLU A 92 4.09 5.54 -11.66
N MET A 93 2.84 5.84 -12.01
CA MET A 93 2.02 4.99 -12.88
C MET A 93 1.43 5.81 -14.02
N HIS A 94 1.63 5.30 -15.23
CA HIS A 94 1.07 5.86 -16.44
C HIS A 94 -0.02 4.94 -16.98
N VAL A 95 -1.17 5.49 -17.30
CA VAL A 95 -2.30 4.74 -17.82
C VAL A 95 -2.58 5.21 -19.24
N ARG A 96 -2.44 4.31 -20.22
CA ARG A 96 -2.68 4.59 -21.64
C ARG A 96 -1.96 5.83 -22.18
N GLY A 97 -0.74 6.07 -21.69
CA GLY A 97 0.07 7.22 -22.08
C GLY A 97 -0.27 8.53 -21.33
N GLY A 98 -1.20 8.50 -20.40
CA GLY A 98 -1.50 9.63 -19.51
C GLY A 98 -0.40 9.86 -18.47
N ARG A 99 -0.45 11.00 -17.78
CA ARG A 99 0.51 11.36 -16.73
C ARG A 99 0.18 10.67 -15.41
N SER A 100 1.17 10.45 -14.57
CA SER A 100 1.02 9.75 -13.29
C SER A 100 -0.02 10.38 -12.34
N GLY A 101 -0.19 11.69 -12.36
CA GLY A 101 -1.18 12.39 -11.51
C GLY A 101 -2.61 12.43 -12.05
N GLU A 102 -2.89 11.85 -13.23
CA GLU A 102 -4.19 11.93 -13.91
C GLU A 102 -5.17 10.82 -13.54
N VAL A 103 -4.79 9.93 -12.64
CA VAL A 103 -5.66 8.86 -12.13
C VAL A 103 -6.39 9.35 -10.88
N ALA A 104 -7.69 9.18 -10.85
CA ALA A 104 -8.49 9.39 -9.65
C ALA A 104 -8.45 8.14 -8.78
N TYR A 105 -7.86 8.25 -7.59
CA TYR A 105 -7.80 7.18 -6.60
C TYR A 105 -8.82 7.42 -5.50
N MET A 106 -9.60 6.40 -5.16
CA MET A 106 -10.67 6.49 -4.17
C MET A 106 -10.68 5.27 -3.23
N ILE A 107 -11.15 5.50 -2.01
CA ILE A 107 -11.56 4.46 -1.06
C ILE A 107 -13.04 4.71 -0.74
N ASP A 108 -13.89 3.70 -0.97
CA ASP A 108 -15.34 3.76 -0.76
C ASP A 108 -15.97 4.99 -1.45
N GLY A 109 -15.50 5.32 -2.67
CA GLY A 109 -16.01 6.45 -3.46
C GLY A 109 -15.59 7.84 -2.99
N MET A 110 -14.57 7.94 -2.11
CA MET A 110 -14.02 9.21 -1.64
C MET A 110 -12.54 9.30 -2.02
N TYR A 111 -12.14 10.43 -2.58
CA TYR A 111 -10.78 10.64 -3.09
C TYR A 111 -9.72 10.47 -2.01
N ILE A 112 -8.63 9.80 -2.41
CA ILE A 112 -7.36 9.71 -1.69
C ILE A 112 -6.25 9.98 -2.68
N ARG A 113 -5.41 10.94 -2.41
CA ARG A 113 -4.18 11.17 -3.17
C ARG A 113 -3.28 12.09 -2.38
N ASN A 114 -2.00 12.02 -2.65
CA ASN A 114 -1.06 12.98 -2.08
C ASN A 114 -1.53 14.40 -2.43
N PRO A 115 -1.77 15.30 -1.44
CA PRO A 115 -2.34 16.61 -1.69
C PRO A 115 -1.38 17.56 -2.42
N ILE A 116 -0.07 17.28 -2.39
CA ILE A 116 0.97 18.13 -2.98
C ILE A 116 1.31 17.66 -4.39
N PHE A 117 1.55 16.37 -4.56
CA PHE A 117 2.08 15.81 -5.81
C PHE A 117 1.05 15.05 -6.65
N GLY A 118 -0.15 14.81 -6.09
CA GLY A 118 -1.10 13.87 -6.67
C GLY A 118 -0.62 12.42 -6.56
N GLY A 119 -1.35 11.49 -7.16
CA GLY A 119 -0.99 10.07 -7.16
C GLY A 119 -1.13 9.37 -5.80
N ILE A 120 -0.59 8.17 -5.74
CA ILE A 120 -0.55 7.32 -4.56
C ILE A 120 0.90 6.89 -4.27
N GLY A 121 1.16 6.36 -3.09
CA GLY A 121 2.49 5.91 -2.71
C GLY A 121 2.48 5.21 -1.36
N SER A 122 3.62 5.20 -0.69
CA SER A 122 3.77 4.54 0.61
C SER A 122 2.76 5.05 1.65
N GLY A 123 2.52 6.37 1.68
CA GLY A 123 1.55 6.98 2.61
C GLY A 123 0.07 6.82 2.21
N THR A 124 -0.24 6.22 1.08
CA THR A 124 -1.61 5.92 0.66
C THR A 124 -1.83 4.42 0.45
N ARG A 125 -0.92 3.60 0.96
CA ARG A 125 -1.01 2.15 0.93
C ARG A 125 -2.08 1.70 1.91
N LEU A 126 -3.02 0.89 1.44
CA LEU A 126 -4.01 0.22 2.26
C LEU A 126 -3.69 -1.28 2.25
N ASN A 127 -3.68 -1.91 3.41
CA ASN A 127 -3.39 -3.35 3.49
C ASN A 127 -4.45 -4.19 2.75
N LEU A 128 -4.02 -5.30 2.17
CA LEU A 128 -4.89 -6.16 1.35
C LEU A 128 -6.05 -6.77 2.14
N LEU A 129 -5.93 -6.92 3.47
CA LEU A 129 -7.00 -7.44 4.32
C LEU A 129 -8.12 -6.42 4.55
N ALA A 130 -7.82 -5.13 4.37
CA ALA A 130 -8.82 -4.05 4.41
C ALA A 130 -9.68 -4.00 3.14
N ILE A 131 -9.28 -4.67 2.04
CA ILE A 131 -9.94 -4.56 0.74
C ILE A 131 -10.86 -5.76 0.52
N LYS A 132 -12.09 -5.46 0.12
CA LYS A 132 -13.09 -6.42 -0.32
C LYS A 132 -13.17 -6.53 -1.83
N GLU A 133 -13.07 -5.39 -2.52
CA GLU A 133 -13.25 -5.31 -3.96
C GLU A 133 -12.42 -4.14 -4.50
N PHE A 134 -11.86 -4.30 -5.69
CA PHE A 134 -11.10 -3.29 -6.40
C PHE A 134 -11.76 -3.03 -7.76
N ASP A 135 -12.14 -1.78 -8.00
CA ASP A 135 -12.69 -1.30 -9.25
C ASP A 135 -11.67 -0.50 -10.04
N TRP A 136 -11.51 -0.84 -11.30
CA TRP A 136 -10.60 -0.17 -12.22
C TRP A 136 -11.31 0.23 -13.51
N GLN A 137 -11.27 1.51 -13.87
CA GLN A 137 -11.86 2.06 -15.08
C GLN A 137 -10.82 2.85 -15.88
N PRO A 138 -10.11 2.23 -16.83
CA PRO A 138 -9.12 2.91 -17.66
C PRO A 138 -9.77 3.65 -18.84
N GLY A 139 -10.28 4.85 -18.58
CA GLY A 139 -11.00 5.68 -19.55
C GLY A 139 -12.49 5.36 -19.68
N GLY A 140 -13.25 6.26 -20.28
CA GLY A 140 -14.68 6.13 -20.46
C GLY A 140 -15.50 6.22 -19.16
N PHE A 141 -14.94 6.76 -18.11
CA PHE A 141 -15.63 6.96 -16.84
C PHE A 141 -16.63 8.12 -16.89
N ASN A 142 -17.60 8.10 -16.00
CA ASN A 142 -18.66 9.10 -15.94
C ASN A 142 -18.15 10.49 -15.55
N ALA A 143 -18.89 11.53 -15.93
CA ALA A 143 -18.57 12.93 -15.63
C ALA A 143 -18.61 13.28 -14.12
N GLU A 144 -19.13 12.40 -13.27
CA GLU A 144 -19.10 12.55 -11.82
C GLU A 144 -17.68 12.47 -11.24
N TYR A 145 -16.74 11.82 -11.95
CA TYR A 145 -15.35 11.73 -11.55
C TYR A 145 -14.58 12.95 -12.06
N GLY A 146 -14.53 14.01 -11.24
CA GLY A 146 -13.65 15.15 -11.49
C GLY A 146 -12.19 14.78 -11.31
N ASP A 147 -11.29 15.60 -11.84
CA ASP A 147 -9.82 15.42 -11.73
C ASP A 147 -9.27 14.06 -12.25
N ALA A 148 -10.08 13.30 -12.98
CA ALA A 148 -9.67 12.07 -13.64
C ALA A 148 -9.52 12.34 -15.14
N MET A 149 -8.34 12.05 -15.69
CA MET A 149 -8.09 12.19 -17.14
C MET A 149 -7.71 10.85 -17.78
N SER A 150 -7.05 9.97 -17.04
CA SER A 150 -6.54 8.69 -17.55
C SER A 150 -7.32 7.49 -17.04
N ALA A 151 -7.64 7.44 -15.76
CA ALA A 151 -8.35 6.33 -15.14
C ALA A 151 -9.03 6.72 -13.82
N VAL A 152 -9.98 5.87 -13.40
CA VAL A 152 -10.58 5.90 -12.07
C VAL A 152 -10.34 4.58 -11.37
N SER A 153 -9.87 4.63 -10.14
CA SER A 153 -9.66 3.51 -9.25
C SER A 153 -10.47 3.68 -7.98
N ASN A 154 -11.20 2.66 -7.56
CA ASN A 154 -11.93 2.68 -6.29
C ASN A 154 -11.69 1.37 -5.52
N TRP A 155 -11.18 1.49 -4.30
CA TRP A 155 -11.03 0.38 -3.37
C TRP A 155 -12.21 0.34 -2.44
N HIS A 156 -12.97 -0.74 -2.51
CA HIS A 156 -14.07 -0.97 -1.58
C HIS A 156 -13.56 -1.72 -0.37
N THR A 157 -13.76 -1.15 0.80
CA THR A 157 -13.21 -1.70 2.04
C THR A 157 -14.05 -2.84 2.59
N ALA A 158 -13.36 -3.76 3.27
CA ALA A 158 -13.99 -4.87 3.97
C ALA A 158 -14.89 -4.38 5.11
N SER A 159 -15.95 -5.11 5.36
CA SER A 159 -16.90 -4.88 6.46
C SER A 159 -17.13 -6.20 7.22
N GLY A 160 -17.54 -6.09 8.47
CA GLY A 160 -17.93 -7.24 9.25
C GLY A 160 -19.13 -7.98 8.62
N SER A 161 -19.27 -9.25 8.97
CA SER A 161 -20.37 -10.13 8.56
C SER A 161 -21.09 -10.68 9.78
N ASN A 162 -22.21 -11.42 9.57
CA ASN A 162 -22.92 -12.07 10.67
C ASN A 162 -22.06 -13.10 11.43
N GLU A 163 -21.10 -13.71 10.74
CA GLU A 163 -20.14 -14.64 11.28
C GLU A 163 -18.85 -13.94 11.62
N PHE A 164 -18.23 -14.34 12.72
CA PHE A 164 -16.86 -13.90 13.03
C PHE A 164 -15.88 -14.52 12.05
N LYS A 165 -15.09 -13.68 11.39
CA LYS A 165 -14.06 -14.08 10.46
C LYS A 165 -12.73 -13.51 10.89
N TYR A 166 -11.67 -14.26 10.73
CA TYR A 166 -10.31 -13.78 10.94
C TYR A 166 -9.38 -14.31 9.85
N ARG A 167 -8.31 -13.58 9.64
CA ARG A 167 -7.21 -13.96 8.76
C ARG A 167 -5.91 -13.47 9.33
N MET A 168 -4.89 -14.28 9.26
CA MET A 168 -3.55 -13.96 9.72
C MET A 168 -2.54 -14.50 8.72
N SER A 169 -1.51 -13.72 8.41
CA SER A 169 -0.37 -14.18 7.64
C SER A 169 0.93 -13.61 8.20
N TYR A 170 1.98 -14.40 8.09
CA TYR A 170 3.32 -13.99 8.45
C TYR A 170 4.27 -14.39 7.32
N LYS A 171 5.05 -13.44 6.83
CA LYS A 171 6.08 -13.66 5.82
C LYS A 171 7.42 -13.20 6.39
N THR A 172 8.47 -13.95 6.16
CA THR A 172 9.79 -13.65 6.72
C THR A 172 10.91 -14.16 5.82
N SER A 173 12.04 -13.47 5.85
CA SER A 173 13.31 -13.96 5.29
C SER A 173 14.11 -14.85 6.26
N LEU A 174 13.64 -15.06 7.49
CA LEU A 174 14.35 -15.80 8.54
C LEU A 174 14.75 -17.22 8.11
N VAL A 175 13.92 -17.88 7.29
CA VAL A 175 14.21 -19.25 6.82
C VAL A 175 15.47 -19.26 5.96
N GLY A 176 15.62 -18.32 5.03
CA GLY A 176 16.82 -18.18 4.22
C GLY A 176 18.04 -17.80 5.05
N ALA A 177 17.89 -16.92 6.03
CA ALA A 177 18.94 -16.53 6.98
C ALA A 177 19.45 -17.74 7.79
N VAL A 178 18.55 -18.56 8.31
CA VAL A 178 18.91 -19.80 9.05
C VAL A 178 19.60 -20.83 8.14
N LEU A 179 19.29 -20.81 6.85
CA LEU A 179 19.97 -21.66 5.86
C LEU A 179 21.31 -21.07 5.38
N GLY A 180 21.75 -19.94 5.94
CA GLY A 180 23.04 -19.32 5.65
C GLY A 180 23.03 -18.42 4.41
N ASN A 181 21.87 -17.94 3.99
CA ASN A 181 21.79 -16.95 2.90
C ASN A 181 22.03 -15.53 3.46
N PRO A 182 23.19 -14.89 3.18
CA PRO A 182 23.55 -13.60 3.74
C PRO A 182 22.63 -12.46 3.27
N TYR A 183 22.03 -12.56 2.09
CA TYR A 183 21.03 -11.60 1.62
C TYR A 183 19.79 -11.60 2.49
N ASP A 184 19.30 -12.79 2.86
CA ASP A 184 18.10 -12.92 3.69
C ASP A 184 18.36 -12.53 5.14
N GLU A 185 19.56 -12.80 5.64
CA GLU A 185 20.01 -12.40 6.98
C GLU A 185 20.05 -10.89 7.11
N LEU A 186 20.79 -10.21 6.22
CA LEU A 186 20.93 -8.75 6.26
C LEU A 186 19.63 -8.03 5.90
N ARG A 187 18.79 -8.62 5.05
CA ARG A 187 17.50 -8.03 4.71
C ARG A 187 16.57 -7.96 5.91
N GLY A 188 16.55 -8.98 6.76
CA GLY A 188 15.77 -9.00 8.00
C GLY A 188 14.29 -8.70 7.77
N TYR A 189 13.70 -9.24 6.68
CA TYR A 189 12.32 -8.95 6.29
C TYR A 189 11.32 -9.71 7.15
N ASN A 190 10.34 -8.99 7.69
CA ASN A 190 9.17 -9.55 8.38
C ASN A 190 7.93 -8.75 7.98
N ASP A 191 6.83 -9.48 7.77
CA ASP A 191 5.54 -8.93 7.40
C ASP A 191 4.44 -9.68 8.19
N TYR A 192 3.84 -8.99 9.13
CA TYR A 192 2.76 -9.47 9.98
C TYR A 192 1.45 -8.86 9.51
N ASN A 193 0.50 -9.70 9.13
CA ASN A 193 -0.82 -9.28 8.71
C ASN A 193 -1.89 -9.94 9.56
N LEU A 194 -2.82 -9.15 10.09
CA LEU A 194 -3.95 -9.60 10.88
C LEU A 194 -5.22 -8.88 10.42
N GLY A 195 -6.28 -9.63 10.20
CA GLY A 195 -7.61 -9.09 9.95
C GLY A 195 -8.67 -9.91 10.68
N PHE A 196 -9.64 -9.25 11.29
CA PHE A 196 -10.76 -9.91 11.93
C PHE A 196 -11.99 -9.01 11.96
N GLY A 197 -13.15 -9.63 12.01
CA GLY A 197 -14.41 -8.89 12.07
C GLY A 197 -15.61 -9.77 12.25
N GLY A 198 -16.74 -9.15 12.52
CA GLY A 198 -17.99 -9.84 12.80
C GLY A 198 -19.11 -8.88 13.16
N LYS A 199 -20.12 -9.42 13.82
CA LYS A 199 -21.28 -8.68 14.31
C LYS A 199 -21.24 -8.60 15.83
N ILE A 200 -21.52 -7.41 16.39
CA ILE A 200 -21.82 -7.24 17.80
C ILE A 200 -23.32 -7.52 18.00
N PRO A 201 -23.69 -8.61 18.69
CA PRO A 201 -25.08 -9.11 18.69
C PRO A 201 -26.12 -8.13 19.21
N ILE A 202 -25.73 -7.23 20.15
CA ILE A 202 -26.66 -6.37 20.88
C ILE A 202 -27.09 -5.14 20.05
N LEU A 203 -26.25 -4.69 19.09
CA LEU A 203 -26.40 -3.37 18.49
C LEU A 203 -26.64 -3.38 16.98
N ASN A 204 -26.85 -4.49 16.32
CA ASN A 204 -26.82 -4.57 14.85
C ASN A 204 -25.63 -3.80 14.23
N LEU A 205 -24.48 -3.86 14.93
CA LEU A 205 -23.23 -3.22 14.58
C LEU A 205 -22.27 -4.30 14.06
N TYR A 206 -21.73 -4.03 12.89
CA TYR A 206 -20.69 -4.87 12.29
C TYR A 206 -19.36 -4.14 12.37
N TYR A 207 -18.29 -4.88 12.57
CA TYR A 207 -16.95 -4.34 12.63
C TYR A 207 -15.97 -5.15 11.80
N TRP A 208 -14.99 -4.49 11.25
CA TRP A 208 -13.82 -5.09 10.63
C TRP A 208 -12.60 -4.32 11.05
N PHE A 209 -11.60 -5.03 11.52
CA PHE A 209 -10.28 -4.50 11.80
C PHE A 209 -9.25 -5.25 10.95
N SER A 210 -8.26 -4.54 10.42
CA SER A 210 -7.07 -5.15 9.86
C SER A 210 -5.84 -4.30 10.15
N GLY A 211 -4.70 -4.98 10.32
CA GLY A 211 -3.41 -4.36 10.54
C GLY A 211 -2.32 -5.11 9.82
N GLU A 212 -1.35 -4.37 9.33
CA GLU A 212 -0.13 -4.88 8.71
C GLU A 212 1.07 -4.16 9.32
N GLN A 213 2.08 -4.92 9.71
CA GLN A 213 3.36 -4.39 10.10
C GLN A 213 4.43 -5.05 9.26
N THR A 214 5.15 -4.26 8.47
CA THR A 214 6.25 -4.73 7.63
C THR A 214 7.53 -4.06 8.10
N THR A 215 8.53 -4.87 8.42
CA THR A 215 9.87 -4.41 8.79
C THR A 215 10.90 -5.00 7.85
N GLN A 216 11.89 -4.21 7.49
CA GLN A 216 13.00 -4.62 6.65
C GLN A 216 14.27 -3.91 7.11
N ALA A 217 15.20 -4.66 7.71
CA ALA A 217 16.42 -4.11 8.30
C ALA A 217 17.38 -3.53 7.26
N SER A 218 17.40 -4.09 6.03
CA SER A 218 18.15 -3.50 4.92
C SER A 218 17.30 -3.43 3.66
N TYR A 219 17.19 -2.22 3.10
CA TYR A 219 16.47 -1.98 1.86
C TYR A 219 17.14 -2.63 0.64
N SER A 220 18.46 -2.55 0.60
CA SER A 220 19.29 -3.18 -0.44
C SER A 220 20.47 -3.90 0.19
N VAL A 221 20.82 -5.05 -0.34
CA VAL A 221 21.99 -5.85 0.07
C VAL A 221 22.91 -5.99 -1.12
N TYR A 222 24.18 -5.66 -0.92
CA TYR A 222 25.22 -5.76 -1.92
C TYR A 222 26.35 -6.65 -1.42
N GLU A 223 26.96 -7.40 -2.34
CA GLU A 223 28.18 -8.14 -2.14
C GLU A 223 29.35 -7.31 -2.70
N PHE A 224 30.40 -7.19 -1.92
CA PHE A 224 31.62 -6.51 -2.30
C PHE A 224 32.77 -7.53 -2.39
N ASP A 225 33.38 -7.63 -3.54
CA ASP A 225 34.48 -8.55 -3.81
C ASP A 225 35.79 -8.07 -3.19
N ASP A 226 35.90 -6.77 -2.92
CA ASP A 226 37.08 -6.10 -2.43
C ASP A 226 36.78 -5.28 -1.18
N ILE A 227 37.83 -4.77 -0.53
CA ILE A 227 37.74 -3.91 0.63
C ILE A 227 36.88 -2.69 0.29
N VAL A 228 35.77 -2.53 1.03
CA VAL A 228 34.85 -1.42 0.90
C VAL A 228 35.06 -0.45 2.05
N TYR A 229 35.08 0.81 1.73
CA TYR A 229 35.26 1.89 2.68
C TYR A 229 33.99 2.15 3.49
N ASP A 230 34.10 2.16 4.83
CA ASP A 230 33.01 2.51 5.73
C ASP A 230 33.44 3.59 6.72
N PHE A 231 32.92 4.79 6.51
CA PHE A 231 33.28 5.95 7.31
C PHE A 231 32.72 5.90 8.74
N ASN A 232 31.67 5.13 8.97
CA ASN A 232 30.96 5.11 10.25
C ASN A 232 31.56 4.13 11.27
N THR A 233 32.24 3.10 10.80
CA THR A 233 32.75 2.04 11.68
C THR A 233 34.21 2.22 12.11
N SER A 234 34.94 3.13 11.45
CA SER A 234 36.36 3.38 11.76
C SER A 234 36.50 4.53 12.75
N PRO A 235 37.01 4.32 13.96
CA PRO A 235 37.23 5.38 14.96
C PRO A 235 38.47 6.23 14.59
N TRP A 236 38.30 7.04 13.54
CA TRP A 236 39.33 7.93 13.06
C TRP A 236 39.46 9.15 13.94
N LYS A 237 40.68 9.55 14.20
CA LYS A 237 40.97 10.81 14.86
C LYS A 237 41.14 11.91 13.84
N PHE A 238 40.40 12.99 14.02
CA PHE A 238 40.46 14.17 13.20
C PHE A 238 41.23 15.28 13.95
N SER A 239 42.02 16.05 13.24
CA SER A 239 42.53 17.31 13.75
C SER A 239 41.44 18.35 13.88
N ASP A 240 41.70 19.45 14.60
CA ASP A 240 40.78 20.61 14.73
C ASP A 240 40.42 21.22 13.36
N ALA A 241 41.21 20.95 12.35
CA ALA A 241 40.95 21.37 10.94
C ALA A 241 40.11 20.34 10.16
N GLY A 242 39.63 19.26 10.80
CA GLY A 242 38.88 18.18 10.14
C GLY A 242 39.71 17.24 9.30
N LEU A 243 41.04 17.26 9.45
CA LEU A 243 41.94 16.35 8.74
C LEU A 243 42.17 15.08 9.55
N ILE A 244 42.18 13.93 8.89
CA ILE A 244 42.49 12.63 9.52
C ILE A 244 43.97 12.62 9.89
N VAL A 245 44.26 12.38 11.16
CA VAL A 245 45.64 12.43 11.70
C VAL A 245 46.15 11.11 12.21
N GLU A 246 45.27 10.19 12.63
CA GLU A 246 45.64 8.88 13.13
C GLU A 246 44.62 7.82 12.69
N ASN A 247 45.09 6.59 12.54
CA ASN A 247 44.21 5.43 12.39
C ASN A 247 43.72 4.88 13.76
N VAL A 248 42.97 3.79 13.73
CA VAL A 248 42.41 3.11 14.92
C VAL A 248 43.49 2.72 15.92
N ASP A 249 44.67 2.31 15.41
CA ASP A 249 45.78 1.81 16.20
C ASP A 249 46.69 2.93 16.75
N GLY A 250 46.34 4.19 16.48
CA GLY A 250 47.10 5.36 16.91
C GLY A 250 48.32 5.66 16.04
N ASP A 251 48.49 4.97 14.94
CA ASP A 251 49.59 5.25 14.01
C ASP A 251 49.30 6.54 13.24
N PRO A 252 50.28 7.49 13.19
CA PRO A 252 50.10 8.73 12.43
C PRO A 252 50.02 8.38 10.95
N LEU A 253 49.07 9.02 10.24
CA LEU A 253 48.96 8.89 8.80
C LEU A 253 50.25 9.38 8.13
N ASN A 254 51.01 8.48 7.56
CA ASN A 254 52.22 8.82 6.85
C ASN A 254 51.90 9.32 5.43
N THR A 255 51.63 10.61 5.31
CA THR A 255 51.29 11.26 4.05
C THR A 255 52.39 11.23 2.99
N LYS A 256 53.63 10.81 3.37
CA LYS A 256 54.78 10.70 2.45
C LYS A 256 54.83 9.36 1.73
N ASN A 257 54.22 8.33 2.27
CA ASN A 257 54.20 7.01 1.67
C ASN A 257 52.79 6.63 1.26
N LYS A 258 52.42 6.96 0.04
CA LYS A 258 51.10 6.68 -0.50
C LYS A 258 50.67 5.21 -0.48
N ASN A 259 51.66 4.28 -0.38
CA ASN A 259 51.39 2.85 -0.35
C ASN A 259 51.01 2.34 1.04
N ASN A 260 51.18 3.16 2.07
CA ASN A 260 50.80 2.86 3.46
C ASN A 260 49.66 3.75 3.99
N LEU A 261 49.02 4.47 3.11
CA LEU A 261 47.79 5.23 3.46
C LEU A 261 46.68 4.20 3.67
N VAL A 262 46.45 3.83 4.92
CA VAL A 262 45.20 3.16 5.31
C VAL A 262 44.11 4.18 5.11
N GLN A 263 43.18 3.85 4.25
CA GLN A 263 42.04 4.73 4.00
C GLN A 263 41.11 4.63 5.18
N PRO A 264 40.54 5.75 5.67
CA PRO A 264 39.70 5.77 6.87
C PRO A 264 38.41 4.95 6.76
N TRP A 265 38.08 4.56 5.57
CA TRP A 265 36.84 3.86 5.21
C TRP A 265 37.11 2.44 4.71
N ASP A 266 38.35 1.92 4.89
CA ASP A 266 38.65 0.52 4.53
C ASP A 266 37.88 -0.43 5.43
N THR A 267 37.10 -1.30 4.84
CA THR A 267 36.40 -2.36 5.52
C THR A 267 36.61 -3.68 4.81
N GLU A 268 36.31 -4.76 5.50
CA GLU A 268 36.42 -6.10 4.91
C GLU A 268 35.43 -6.30 3.76
N SER A 269 35.81 -7.11 2.77
CA SER A 269 34.93 -7.59 1.72
C SER A 269 33.76 -8.40 2.29
N GLY A 270 32.71 -8.55 1.53
CA GLY A 270 31.53 -9.34 1.89
C GLY A 270 30.20 -8.63 1.68
N PHE A 271 29.16 -9.13 2.34
CA PHE A 271 27.82 -8.63 2.21
C PHE A 271 27.53 -7.46 3.16
N ARG A 272 26.85 -6.43 2.63
CA ARG A 272 26.43 -5.26 3.41
C ARG A 272 25.01 -4.86 3.06
N GLY A 273 24.26 -4.49 4.10
CA GLY A 273 22.91 -3.95 3.98
C GLY A 273 22.88 -2.42 4.06
N PHE A 274 22.07 -1.81 3.24
CA PHE A 274 21.88 -0.36 3.18
C PHE A 274 20.43 0.01 3.20
N GLY A 275 20.14 1.10 3.93
CA GLY A 275 18.78 1.58 4.11
C GLY A 275 17.95 0.66 4.99
N PHE A 276 16.69 0.99 5.16
CA PHE A 276 15.69 0.18 5.87
C PHE A 276 14.29 0.59 5.44
N SER A 277 13.27 -0.16 5.86
CA SER A 277 11.87 0.19 5.65
C SER A 277 11.01 -0.42 6.74
N ASP A 278 10.30 0.44 7.47
CA ASP A 278 9.31 0.06 8.46
C ASP A 278 7.98 0.70 8.07
N THR A 279 6.93 -0.10 8.05
CA THR A 279 5.58 0.34 7.70
C THR A 279 4.58 -0.30 8.64
N GLU A 280 3.70 0.52 9.20
CA GLU A 280 2.55 0.08 9.97
C GLU A 280 1.29 0.63 9.31
N ASP A 281 0.30 -0.24 9.10
CA ASP A 281 -0.99 0.08 8.49
C ASP A 281 -2.11 -0.49 9.36
N TYR A 282 -3.04 0.36 9.76
CA TYR A 282 -4.19 -0.01 10.58
C TYR A 282 -5.48 0.50 9.94
N PHE A 283 -6.43 -0.39 9.80
CA PHE A 283 -7.75 -0.07 9.26
C PHE A 283 -8.86 -0.60 10.19
N LEU A 284 -9.83 0.26 10.48
CA LEU A 284 -11.05 -0.08 11.21
C LEU A 284 -12.27 0.39 10.43
N LYS A 285 -13.27 -0.47 10.28
CA LYS A 285 -14.59 -0.11 9.74
C LYS A 285 -15.69 -0.58 10.67
N LEU A 286 -16.60 0.34 10.97
CA LEU A 286 -17.82 0.09 11.73
C LEU A 286 -19.02 0.35 10.82
N THR A 287 -19.92 -0.63 10.72
CA THR A 287 -21.14 -0.53 9.96
C THR A 287 -22.32 -0.70 10.92
N PHE A 288 -23.12 0.33 11.05
CA PHE A 288 -24.27 0.36 11.94
C PHE A 288 -25.56 0.59 11.16
N SER A 289 -26.54 -0.27 11.38
CA SER A 289 -27.85 -0.17 10.75
C SER A 289 -28.94 -0.10 11.84
N PRO A 290 -29.23 1.10 12.36
CA PRO A 290 -30.26 1.28 13.40
C PRO A 290 -31.65 0.87 12.92
N MET A 291 -31.93 1.04 11.63
CA MET A 291 -33.17 0.70 10.95
C MET A 291 -32.82 0.13 9.57
N SER A 292 -33.74 -0.62 8.96
CA SER A 292 -33.54 -1.17 7.62
C SER A 292 -33.32 -0.12 6.52
N GLN A 293 -33.78 1.10 6.77
CA GLN A 293 -33.65 2.22 5.81
C GLN A 293 -32.38 3.03 5.98
N ILE A 294 -31.67 2.90 7.11
CA ILE A 294 -30.48 3.71 7.43
C ILE A 294 -29.28 2.80 7.63
N LYS A 295 -28.24 3.06 6.88
CA LYS A 295 -26.92 2.43 7.06
C LYS A 295 -25.87 3.53 7.26
N LEU A 296 -25.11 3.39 8.32
CA LEU A 296 -24.00 4.26 8.69
C LEU A 296 -22.71 3.45 8.60
N ASP A 297 -21.76 3.92 7.83
CA ASP A 297 -20.42 3.34 7.74
C ASP A 297 -19.41 4.37 8.24
N PHE A 298 -18.67 4.05 9.28
CA PHE A 298 -17.52 4.80 9.75
C PHE A 298 -16.26 4.02 9.46
N SER A 299 -15.23 4.65 8.94
CA SER A 299 -13.91 4.04 8.78
C SER A 299 -12.81 4.96 9.27
N TYR A 300 -11.82 4.33 9.89
CA TYR A 300 -10.55 4.93 10.27
C TYR A 300 -9.41 4.15 9.64
N TRP A 301 -8.44 4.86 9.10
CA TRP A 301 -7.26 4.28 8.49
C TRP A 301 -6.06 5.14 8.84
N ALA A 302 -4.98 4.51 9.30
CA ALA A 302 -3.71 5.13 9.62
C ALA A 302 -2.56 4.32 9.02
N VAL A 303 -1.58 5.02 8.47
CA VAL A 303 -0.34 4.43 7.95
C VAL A 303 0.83 5.25 8.47
N GLU A 304 1.79 4.56 9.07
CA GLU A 304 3.07 5.12 9.47
C GLU A 304 4.17 4.48 8.62
N ASN A 305 5.01 5.32 8.02
CA ASN A 305 6.15 4.85 7.22
C ASN A 305 7.42 5.52 7.70
N HIS A 306 8.41 4.72 8.02
CA HIS A 306 9.76 5.17 8.26
C HIS A 306 10.71 4.39 7.37
N LEU A 307 11.38 5.08 6.46
CA LEU A 307 12.23 4.41 5.49
C LEU A 307 13.45 5.23 5.10
N LYS A 308 14.50 4.51 4.75
CA LYS A 308 15.70 5.01 4.11
C LYS A 308 15.98 4.14 2.90
N THR A 309 15.90 4.70 1.71
CA THR A 309 16.26 4.00 0.48
C THR A 309 17.79 4.00 0.32
N PHE A 310 18.32 3.08 -0.49
CA PHE A 310 19.74 3.12 -0.82
C PHE A 310 20.01 4.14 -1.93
N ASN A 311 20.97 5.03 -1.68
CA ASN A 311 21.52 5.95 -2.67
C ASN A 311 23.04 5.73 -2.78
N PRO A 312 23.58 5.35 -3.95
CA PRO A 312 25.00 5.10 -4.14
C PRO A 312 25.93 6.26 -3.75
N THR A 313 25.43 7.48 -3.78
CA THR A 313 26.19 8.68 -3.33
C THR A 313 26.59 8.58 -1.86
N TYR A 314 25.79 7.87 -1.04
CA TYR A 314 26.02 7.68 0.39
C TYR A 314 26.55 6.31 0.73
N LEU A 315 27.11 5.58 -0.25
CA LEU A 315 27.66 4.22 -0.08
C LEU A 315 28.64 4.14 1.09
N PHE A 316 29.48 5.15 1.24
CA PHE A 316 30.52 5.22 2.27
C PHE A 316 30.07 5.99 3.53
N TRP A 317 28.91 6.63 3.48
CA TRP A 317 28.38 7.40 4.60
C TRP A 317 26.86 7.31 4.62
N ASN A 318 26.36 6.15 4.96
CA ASN A 318 24.91 5.87 4.97
C ASN A 318 24.12 6.75 5.98
N ASP A 319 24.77 7.14 7.08
CA ASP A 319 24.16 8.02 8.10
C ASP A 319 23.94 9.47 7.57
N GLY A 320 24.67 9.87 6.55
CA GLY A 320 24.48 11.17 5.88
C GLY A 320 23.27 11.21 4.94
N GLN A 321 22.69 10.06 4.61
CA GLN A 321 21.48 9.99 3.80
C GLN A 321 20.25 10.31 4.65
N GLY A 322 19.38 11.18 4.14
CA GLY A 322 18.12 11.51 4.80
C GLY A 322 17.15 10.32 4.88
N GLU A 323 16.40 10.29 5.97
CA GLU A 323 15.31 9.36 6.23
C GLU A 323 13.97 10.01 5.87
N LEU A 324 13.00 9.21 5.45
CA LEU A 324 11.65 9.64 5.16
C LEU A 324 10.71 9.10 6.23
N PHE A 325 10.01 10.01 6.89
CA PHE A 325 8.88 9.74 7.77
C PHE A 325 7.62 10.23 7.09
N ARG A 326 6.60 9.40 7.09
CA ARG A 326 5.32 9.77 6.52
C ARG A 326 4.19 9.13 7.30
N ASP A 327 3.36 9.98 7.88
CA ASP A 327 2.20 9.59 8.66
C ASP A 327 0.95 10.02 7.90
N THR A 328 0.04 9.10 7.76
CA THR A 328 -1.22 9.32 7.06
C THR A 328 -2.36 8.88 7.94
N GLU A 329 -3.36 9.74 8.07
CA GLU A 329 -4.61 9.44 8.76
C GLU A 329 -5.80 9.77 7.87
N ARG A 330 -6.80 8.90 7.91
CA ARG A 330 -8.08 9.14 7.26
C ARG A 330 -9.24 8.70 8.14
N MET A 331 -10.17 9.60 8.34
CA MET A 331 -11.49 9.32 8.91
C MET A 331 -12.54 9.53 7.83
N ALA A 332 -13.47 8.61 7.70
CA ALA A 332 -14.56 8.75 6.77
C ALA A 332 -15.90 8.28 7.35
N LEU A 333 -16.94 8.99 6.99
CA LEU A 333 -18.32 8.68 7.36
C LEU A 333 -19.18 8.64 6.10
N SER A 334 -19.97 7.59 5.95
CA SER A 334 -20.96 7.45 4.90
C SER A 334 -22.33 7.15 5.52
N ILE A 335 -23.34 7.89 5.09
CA ILE A 335 -24.73 7.72 5.52
C ILE A 335 -25.54 7.39 4.28
N ASN A 336 -26.12 6.21 4.25
CA ASN A 336 -27.07 5.81 3.21
C ASN A 336 -28.47 5.77 3.83
N HIS A 337 -29.39 6.56 3.30
CA HIS A 337 -30.77 6.61 3.79
C HIS A 337 -31.76 6.44 2.65
N THR A 338 -32.55 5.40 2.74
CA THR A 338 -33.67 5.11 1.84
C THR A 338 -34.92 5.73 2.39
N LEU A 339 -35.40 6.81 1.77
CA LEU A 339 -36.62 7.55 2.17
C LEU A 339 -37.89 6.83 1.75
N SER A 340 -37.85 6.20 0.58
CA SER A 340 -38.99 5.46 0.01
C SER A 340 -38.47 4.45 -1.02
N SER A 341 -39.38 3.66 -1.59
CA SER A 341 -39.03 2.75 -2.70
C SER A 341 -38.47 3.42 -3.95
N LYS A 342 -38.60 4.75 -4.06
CA LYS A 342 -38.19 5.55 -5.23
C LYS A 342 -37.14 6.63 -4.91
N SER A 343 -36.81 6.82 -3.62
CA SER A 343 -35.97 7.93 -3.21
C SER A 343 -34.96 7.47 -2.14
N PHE A 344 -33.70 7.76 -2.37
CA PHE A 344 -32.65 7.59 -1.40
C PHE A 344 -31.64 8.72 -1.53
N TYR A 345 -30.81 8.91 -0.53
CA TYR A 345 -29.63 9.74 -0.60
C TYR A 345 -28.45 9.10 0.10
N THR A 346 -27.26 9.47 -0.35
CA THR A 346 -26.00 9.11 0.28
C THR A 346 -25.23 10.38 0.61
N LEU A 347 -24.86 10.52 1.87
CA LEU A 347 -23.96 11.58 2.33
C LEU A 347 -22.62 10.96 2.68
N ARG A 348 -21.54 11.51 2.13
CA ARG A 348 -20.17 11.05 2.39
C ARG A 348 -19.31 12.23 2.84
N ALA A 349 -18.53 12.02 3.89
CA ALA A 349 -17.56 12.98 4.37
C ALA A 349 -16.27 12.26 4.74
N SER A 350 -15.13 12.81 4.38
CA SER A 350 -13.83 12.28 4.79
C SER A 350 -12.85 13.41 5.11
N LYS A 351 -12.02 13.16 6.12
CA LYS A 351 -10.84 13.95 6.42
C LYS A 351 -9.63 13.08 6.15
N PHE A 352 -8.74 13.56 5.30
CA PHE A 352 -7.47 12.92 4.97
C PHE A 352 -6.33 13.87 5.31
N THR A 353 -5.39 13.41 6.12
CA THR A 353 -4.20 14.16 6.54
C THR A 353 -2.97 13.34 6.22
N GLN A 354 -1.94 13.99 5.72
CA GLN A 354 -0.64 13.38 5.50
C GLN A 354 0.44 14.34 5.92
N ASP A 355 1.25 13.89 6.88
CA ASP A 355 2.44 14.57 7.35
C ASP A 355 3.67 13.88 6.80
N GLN A 356 4.66 14.65 6.36
CA GLN A 356 5.90 14.12 5.82
C GLN A 356 7.07 14.92 6.32
N PHE A 357 8.07 14.21 6.82
CA PHE A 357 9.39 14.75 7.12
C PHE A 357 10.45 13.97 6.33
N GLN A 358 11.39 14.68 5.73
CA GLN A 358 12.57 14.08 5.11
C GLN A 358 13.81 14.85 5.55
N GLY A 359 14.77 14.15 6.13
CA GLY A 359 15.98 14.77 6.63
C GLY A 359 16.95 13.79 7.24
N VAL A 360 18.12 14.29 7.60
CA VAL A 360 19.15 13.54 8.33
C VAL A 360 18.88 13.68 9.82
N ARG A 361 18.79 12.55 10.53
CA ARG A 361 18.75 12.54 12.00
C ARG A 361 20.17 12.60 12.57
N TRP A 362 20.37 13.44 13.55
CA TRP A 362 21.57 13.39 14.40
C TRP A 362 21.39 12.29 15.43
N LYS A 363 22.42 11.46 15.65
CA LYS A 363 22.38 10.32 16.58
C LYS A 363 22.03 10.69 18.03
N ASP A 364 22.18 11.96 18.43
CA ASP A 364 21.97 12.44 19.80
C ASP A 364 20.63 13.17 20.00
N SER A 365 19.74 13.19 19.03
CA SER A 365 18.42 13.78 19.18
C SER A 365 17.39 12.71 19.49
N ASP A 366 17.36 12.23 20.74
CA ASP A 366 16.21 11.58 21.34
C ASP A 366 15.08 12.62 21.54
N SER A 367 14.36 12.94 20.47
CA SER A 367 13.14 13.75 20.57
C SER A 367 12.23 13.48 19.40
#